data_5cd5344b391f8ed4ef7665bfaa86209a
#
_entry.id   5cd5344b391f8ed4ef7665bfaa86209a
#
_cell.length_a   1.000
_cell.length_b   1.000
_cell.length_c   1.000
_cell.angle_alpha   90.00
_cell.angle_beta   90.00
_cell.angle_gamma   90.00
#
_symmetry.space_group_name_H-M   'P 1'
#
loop_
_entity.id
_entity.type
_entity.pdbx_description
1 polymer ?
#
loop_
_entity_poly.entity_id
_entity_poly.type
_entity_poly.pdbx_seq_one_letter_code
_entity_poly.pdbx_strand_id
1 'polypeptide(L)'
;IDEIHTIVGAGGAEGTMDASNMLKPALSRGELRAIGATTLKEYQKHIEKDPALARRFQPVYIDEPGIDDAINILRGLKEKYELFHGVRITDDAIVSAVNLSARYITNRFLPDKAVDLIDEASSSLKIALENKPPVLEDAHRKIMNLEIEKEALKKEISIIGNENQNEKEIKNRLKEIEKNIADLYEKTKELELKWQNEREIVAEIRSIKKELEVMRIEAENAEMRADLSRAAEIRYGKIPELKKILETKLLRLKKLQKFRRILKEE
;
A
#
# COMPACT_ATOMS: atom_id res chain seq x y z
N ILE A 1 -19.33 16.13 12.65
CA ILE A 1 -20.17 16.02 11.43
C ILE A 1 -19.33 16.54 10.30
N ASP A 2 -18.97 15.67 9.39
CA ASP A 2 -18.30 16.06 8.15
C ASP A 2 -19.31 16.64 7.16
N GLU A 3 -18.88 17.57 6.31
CA GLU A 3 -19.72 18.28 5.34
C GLU A 3 -21.03 18.80 5.95
N ILE A 4 -20.97 19.47 7.09
CA ILE A 4 -22.14 19.96 7.80
C ILE A 4 -23.10 20.81 6.94
N HIS A 5 -22.59 21.43 5.89
CA HIS A 5 -23.37 22.20 4.92
C HIS A 5 -24.43 21.35 4.20
N THR A 6 -24.22 20.03 4.06
CA THR A 6 -25.19 19.13 3.44
C THR A 6 -26.45 18.97 4.27
N ILE A 7 -26.31 19.00 5.60
CA ILE A 7 -27.44 18.94 6.54
C ILE A 7 -28.23 20.24 6.54
N VAL A 8 -27.51 21.37 6.35
CA VAL A 8 -28.11 22.72 6.37
C VAL A 8 -28.78 23.08 5.03
N GLY A 9 -28.21 22.55 3.91
CA GLY A 9 -28.69 22.85 2.56
C GLY A 9 -29.76 21.89 2.00
N ALA A 10 -30.07 20.81 2.71
CA ALA A 10 -30.99 19.77 2.23
C ALA A 10 -32.49 20.22 2.15
N GLY A 11 -32.81 21.43 2.58
CA GLY A 11 -34.20 21.97 2.65
C GLY A 11 -34.71 22.65 1.38
N GLY A 12 -34.02 22.54 0.25
CA GLY A 12 -34.38 23.26 -1.00
C GLY A 12 -35.53 22.66 -1.84
N ALA A 13 -36.03 21.47 -1.51
CA ALA A 13 -37.17 20.86 -2.18
C ALA A 13 -38.41 20.93 -1.25
N GLU A 14 -39.51 21.48 -1.76
CA GLU A 14 -40.79 21.52 -1.04
C GLU A 14 -41.16 20.13 -0.48
N GLY A 15 -41.14 19.99 0.84
CA GLY A 15 -41.59 18.78 1.55
C GLY A 15 -40.54 17.96 2.28
N THR A 16 -39.23 18.25 2.15
CA THR A 16 -38.21 17.60 2.99
C THR A 16 -38.04 18.34 4.31
N MET A 17 -38.24 17.64 5.44
CA MET A 17 -37.92 18.16 6.77
C MET A 17 -36.45 18.57 6.81
N ASP A 18 -36.18 19.87 6.92
CA ASP A 18 -34.84 20.41 7.03
C ASP A 18 -34.21 19.91 8.35
N ALA A 19 -33.27 19.00 8.26
CA ALA A 19 -32.56 18.43 9.40
C ALA A 19 -31.92 19.55 10.26
N SER A 20 -31.60 20.69 9.65
CA SER A 20 -31.12 21.88 10.33
C SER A 20 -32.17 22.40 11.35
N ASN A 21 -33.46 22.41 11.00
CA ASN A 21 -34.53 22.86 11.90
C ASN A 21 -34.72 21.91 13.09
N MET A 22 -34.41 20.63 12.96
CA MET A 22 -34.41 19.68 14.08
C MET A 22 -33.22 19.87 15.02
N LEU A 23 -32.04 20.26 14.48
CA LEU A 23 -30.85 20.47 15.30
C LEU A 23 -30.83 21.82 16.03
N LYS A 24 -31.41 22.86 15.45
CA LYS A 24 -31.43 24.23 16.02
C LYS A 24 -31.95 24.30 17.48
N PRO A 25 -33.06 23.64 17.86
CA PRO A 25 -33.53 23.65 19.25
C PRO A 25 -32.59 22.98 20.25
N ALA A 26 -32.04 21.82 19.88
CA ALA A 26 -31.13 21.06 20.73
C ALA A 26 -29.79 21.78 20.93
N LEU A 27 -29.24 22.38 19.86
CA LEU A 27 -28.07 23.26 19.93
C LEU A 27 -28.35 24.51 20.80
N SER A 28 -29.55 25.06 20.73
CA SER A 28 -29.91 26.25 21.51
C SER A 28 -29.98 26.00 23.01
N ARG A 29 -30.45 24.81 23.39
CA ARG A 29 -30.57 24.42 24.80
C ARG A 29 -29.26 23.87 25.37
N GLY A 30 -28.22 23.75 24.53
CA GLY A 30 -26.94 23.14 24.93
C GLY A 30 -27.00 21.62 25.15
N GLU A 31 -28.08 20.99 24.73
CA GLU A 31 -28.29 19.53 24.82
C GLU A 31 -27.40 18.79 23.83
N LEU A 32 -27.05 19.44 22.70
CA LEU A 32 -26.19 18.91 21.66
C LEU A 32 -24.90 19.74 21.54
N ARG A 33 -23.74 19.07 21.64
CA ARG A 33 -22.47 19.65 21.31
C ARG A 33 -22.01 19.03 19.99
N ALA A 34 -21.74 19.85 18.97
CA ALA A 34 -21.41 19.39 17.65
C ALA A 34 -20.15 20.12 17.14
N ILE A 35 -19.28 19.38 16.50
CA ILE A 35 -18.16 19.90 15.69
C ILE A 35 -18.52 19.59 14.24
N GLY A 36 -18.56 20.61 13.39
CA GLY A 36 -18.83 20.47 11.96
C GLY A 36 -17.61 20.84 11.14
N ALA A 37 -17.30 20.04 10.13
CA ALA A 37 -16.30 20.36 9.13
C ALA A 37 -16.97 20.75 7.80
N THR A 38 -16.44 21.76 7.13
CA THR A 38 -16.91 22.22 5.82
C THR A 38 -15.83 23.09 5.13
N THR A 39 -16.02 23.40 3.86
CA THR A 39 -15.15 24.36 3.16
C THR A 39 -15.59 25.81 3.45
N LEU A 40 -14.65 26.77 3.31
CA LEU A 40 -14.96 28.19 3.51
C LEU A 40 -16.10 28.68 2.58
N LYS A 41 -16.13 28.21 1.34
CA LYS A 41 -17.17 28.57 0.36
C LYS A 41 -18.57 28.09 0.81
N GLU A 42 -18.64 26.85 1.26
CA GLU A 42 -19.91 26.26 1.71
C GLU A 42 -20.34 26.82 3.07
N TYR A 43 -19.40 27.16 3.97
CA TYR A 43 -19.66 27.86 5.21
C TYR A 43 -20.35 29.21 4.93
N GLN A 44 -19.76 30.04 4.07
CA GLN A 44 -20.31 31.34 3.69
C GLN A 44 -21.67 31.23 3.01
N LYS A 45 -21.88 30.21 2.21
CA LYS A 45 -23.12 30.00 1.46
C LYS A 45 -24.28 29.52 2.31
N HIS A 46 -24.02 28.60 3.23
CA HIS A 46 -25.04 27.85 3.94
C HIS A 46 -25.15 28.17 5.44
N ILE A 47 -24.02 28.38 6.14
CA ILE A 47 -24.03 28.52 7.60
C ILE A 47 -24.00 30.00 7.99
N GLU A 48 -23.15 30.80 7.40
CA GLU A 48 -23.04 32.24 7.72
C GLU A 48 -24.34 33.03 7.41
N LYS A 49 -25.05 32.63 6.37
CA LYS A 49 -26.36 33.25 6.00
C LYS A 49 -27.52 32.88 6.92
N ASP A 50 -27.39 31.84 7.73
CA ASP A 50 -28.39 31.46 8.71
C ASP A 50 -28.01 32.02 10.09
N PRO A 51 -28.65 33.12 10.55
CA PRO A 51 -28.32 33.79 11.81
C PRO A 51 -28.49 32.86 13.04
N ALA A 52 -29.32 31.82 12.90
CA ALA A 52 -29.57 30.87 13.98
C ALA A 52 -28.39 29.89 14.12
N LEU A 53 -27.75 29.49 13.04
CA LEU A 53 -26.57 28.62 13.04
C LEU A 53 -25.28 29.41 13.30
N ALA A 54 -25.12 30.58 12.66
CA ALA A 54 -23.95 31.42 12.82
C ALA A 54 -23.70 31.84 14.28
N ARG A 55 -24.74 31.99 15.09
CA ARG A 55 -24.63 32.30 16.52
C ARG A 55 -24.31 31.09 17.40
N ARG A 56 -24.37 29.88 16.86
CA ARG A 56 -24.16 28.62 17.60
C ARG A 56 -22.92 27.86 17.23
N PHE A 57 -22.38 28.14 16.06
CA PHE A 57 -21.10 27.59 15.58
C PHE A 57 -20.08 28.71 15.50
N GLN A 58 -19.03 28.58 16.28
CA GLN A 58 -17.85 29.45 16.16
C GLN A 58 -16.92 28.88 15.09
N PRO A 59 -16.56 29.63 14.03
CA PRO A 59 -15.64 29.14 13.03
C PRO A 59 -14.23 29.00 13.61
N VAL A 60 -13.59 27.88 13.31
CA VAL A 60 -12.17 27.62 13.56
C VAL A 60 -11.54 27.36 12.20
N TYR A 61 -10.68 28.27 11.76
CA TYR A 61 -9.98 28.15 10.50
C TYR A 61 -8.81 27.18 10.63
N ILE A 62 -8.70 26.28 9.66
CA ILE A 62 -7.60 25.32 9.56
C ILE A 62 -6.86 25.63 8.27
N ASP A 63 -5.63 26.09 8.41
CA ASP A 63 -4.75 26.39 7.29
C ASP A 63 -3.93 25.14 6.87
N GLU A 64 -3.35 25.18 5.67
CA GLU A 64 -2.42 24.16 5.19
C GLU A 64 -1.21 24.10 6.12
N PRO A 65 -0.82 22.91 6.64
CA PRO A 65 0.36 22.79 7.49
C PRO A 65 1.65 23.09 6.73
N GLY A 66 2.65 23.59 7.45
CA GLY A 66 3.98 23.77 6.90
C GLY A 66 4.64 22.44 6.54
N ILE A 67 5.78 22.52 5.83
CA ILE A 67 6.52 21.32 5.39
C ILE A 67 6.94 20.45 6.58
N ASP A 68 7.48 21.06 7.65
CA ASP A 68 7.94 20.34 8.84
C ASP A 68 6.78 19.67 9.59
N ASP A 69 5.63 20.35 9.69
CA ASP A 69 4.43 19.80 10.31
C ASP A 69 3.88 18.63 9.49
N ALA A 70 3.84 18.77 8.16
CA ALA A 70 3.43 17.70 7.27
C ALA A 70 4.34 16.46 7.38
N ILE A 71 5.67 16.64 7.50
CA ILE A 71 6.60 15.53 7.74
C ILE A 71 6.26 14.82 9.06
N ASN A 72 5.98 15.57 10.13
CA ASN A 72 5.63 14.98 11.42
C ASN A 72 4.29 14.24 11.37
N ILE A 73 3.30 14.77 10.66
CA ILE A 73 2.02 14.09 10.43
C ILE A 73 2.24 12.76 9.70
N LEU A 74 3.04 12.76 8.62
CA LEU A 74 3.30 11.55 7.84
C LEU A 74 4.11 10.52 8.64
N ARG A 75 5.04 10.95 9.50
CA ARG A 75 5.74 10.06 10.44
C ARG A 75 4.76 9.36 11.38
N GLY A 76 3.73 10.07 11.84
CA GLY A 76 2.66 9.48 12.65
C GLY A 76 1.78 8.47 11.90
N LEU A 77 1.61 8.65 10.60
CA LEU A 77 0.81 7.76 9.73
C LEU A 77 1.61 6.57 9.19
N LYS A 78 2.95 6.67 9.18
CA LYS A 78 3.88 5.70 8.58
C LYS A 78 3.55 4.25 8.92
N GLU A 79 3.43 3.91 10.20
CA GLU A 79 3.20 2.52 10.65
C GLU A 79 1.91 1.95 10.07
N LYS A 80 0.85 2.76 9.94
CA LYS A 80 -0.43 2.33 9.36
C LYS A 80 -0.31 2.02 7.87
N TYR A 81 0.40 2.85 7.11
CA TYR A 81 0.65 2.64 5.69
C TYR A 81 1.58 1.45 5.43
N GLU A 82 2.65 1.30 6.23
CA GLU A 82 3.53 0.13 6.19
C GLU A 82 2.76 -1.17 6.43
N LEU A 83 1.82 -1.16 7.37
CA LEU A 83 0.98 -2.32 7.68
C LEU A 83 0.00 -2.63 6.56
N PHE A 84 -0.65 -1.60 6.01
CA PHE A 84 -1.66 -1.75 4.97
C PHE A 84 -1.07 -2.26 3.65
N HIS A 85 0.03 -1.68 3.21
CA HIS A 85 0.70 -2.09 1.96
C HIS A 85 1.66 -3.27 2.16
N GLY A 86 2.12 -3.52 3.39
CA GLY A 86 3.11 -4.55 3.68
C GLY A 86 4.50 -4.22 3.13
N VAL A 87 4.82 -2.94 3.02
CA VAL A 87 6.11 -2.41 2.57
C VAL A 87 6.76 -1.60 3.68
N ARG A 88 8.04 -1.31 3.56
CA ARG A 88 8.75 -0.43 4.49
C ARG A 88 8.90 0.96 3.89
N ILE A 89 8.55 1.98 4.67
CA ILE A 89 8.67 3.39 4.30
C ILE A 89 9.83 4.00 5.08
N THR A 90 10.87 4.47 4.39
CA THR A 90 12.00 5.13 5.03
C THR A 90 11.67 6.57 5.42
N ASP A 91 12.41 7.15 6.36
CA ASP A 91 12.22 8.55 6.73
C ASP A 91 12.56 9.49 5.56
N ASP A 92 13.60 9.15 4.80
CA ASP A 92 13.97 9.88 3.58
C ASP A 92 12.87 9.88 2.53
N ALA A 93 12.12 8.79 2.41
CA ALA A 93 10.95 8.71 1.52
C ALA A 93 9.85 9.67 1.97
N ILE A 94 9.59 9.79 3.27
CA ILE A 94 8.61 10.73 3.83
C ILE A 94 9.02 12.18 3.52
N VAL A 95 10.27 12.53 3.85
CA VAL A 95 10.81 13.88 3.57
C VAL A 95 10.74 14.20 2.08
N SER A 96 11.11 13.24 1.23
CA SER A 96 11.05 13.39 -0.23
C SER A 96 9.61 13.56 -0.73
N ALA A 97 8.65 12.77 -0.21
CA ALA A 97 7.25 12.85 -0.59
C ALA A 97 6.65 14.23 -0.27
N VAL A 98 6.93 14.77 0.92
CA VAL A 98 6.45 16.11 1.31
C VAL A 98 7.06 17.18 0.41
N ASN A 99 8.39 17.19 0.22
CA ASN A 99 9.06 18.19 -0.59
C ASN A 99 8.65 18.13 -2.07
N LEU A 100 8.58 16.93 -2.65
CA LEU A 100 8.19 16.77 -4.05
C LEU A 100 6.71 17.12 -4.26
N SER A 101 5.82 16.70 -3.38
CA SER A 101 4.40 17.06 -3.48
C SER A 101 4.18 18.56 -3.29
N ALA A 102 4.87 19.20 -2.34
CA ALA A 102 4.80 20.64 -2.16
C ALA A 102 5.24 21.41 -3.41
N ARG A 103 6.28 20.92 -4.09
CA ARG A 103 6.86 21.58 -5.26
C ARG A 103 6.09 21.35 -6.57
N TYR A 104 5.60 20.11 -6.79
CA TYR A 104 5.06 19.70 -8.08
C TYR A 104 3.54 19.54 -8.11
N ILE A 105 2.89 19.32 -6.97
CA ILE A 105 1.43 19.17 -6.88
C ILE A 105 0.82 20.46 -6.34
N THR A 106 0.29 21.29 -7.26
CA THR A 106 -0.23 22.62 -6.95
C THR A 106 -1.74 22.67 -6.72
N ASN A 107 -2.46 21.63 -7.13
CA ASN A 107 -3.93 21.56 -7.06
C ASN A 107 -4.49 20.88 -5.80
N ARG A 108 -3.62 20.50 -4.87
CA ARG A 108 -3.97 19.87 -3.58
C ARG A 108 -3.13 20.46 -2.45
N PHE A 109 -3.57 20.28 -1.23
CA PHE A 109 -2.95 20.81 -0.03
C PHE A 109 -2.18 19.72 0.72
N LEU A 110 -1.19 20.14 1.54
CA LEU A 110 -0.57 19.29 2.53
C LEU A 110 -1.55 19.05 3.69
N PRO A 111 -1.52 17.89 4.36
CA PRO A 111 -0.64 16.74 4.11
C PRO A 111 -1.13 15.81 2.99
N ASP A 112 -2.36 15.94 2.50
CA ASP A 112 -3.05 14.98 1.64
C ASP A 112 -2.26 14.63 0.37
N LYS A 113 -1.72 15.65 -0.33
CA LYS A 113 -0.91 15.41 -1.54
C LYS A 113 0.35 14.58 -1.30
N ALA A 114 0.93 14.66 -0.11
CA ALA A 114 2.09 13.86 0.27
C ALA A 114 1.68 12.45 0.71
N VAL A 115 0.54 12.31 1.36
CA VAL A 115 -0.08 11.03 1.71
C VAL A 115 -0.42 10.25 0.44
N ASP A 116 -1.08 10.88 -0.53
CA ASP A 116 -1.39 10.27 -1.83
C ASP A 116 -0.13 9.75 -2.54
N LEU A 117 0.95 10.53 -2.50
CA LEU A 117 2.21 10.14 -3.13
C LEU A 117 2.84 8.91 -2.46
N ILE A 118 2.80 8.83 -1.12
CA ILE A 118 3.26 7.66 -0.37
C ILE A 118 2.37 6.45 -0.65
N ASP A 119 1.05 6.64 -0.69
CA ASP A 119 0.09 5.57 -0.96
C ASP A 119 0.32 4.95 -2.34
N GLU A 120 0.44 5.77 -3.37
CA GLU A 120 0.71 5.35 -4.75
C GLU A 120 2.06 4.64 -4.89
N ALA A 121 3.12 5.20 -4.30
CA ALA A 121 4.45 4.59 -4.33
C ALA A 121 4.47 3.24 -3.59
N SER A 122 3.81 3.17 -2.42
CA SER A 122 3.70 1.94 -1.64
C SER A 122 2.87 0.88 -2.35
N SER A 123 1.80 1.28 -3.01
CA SER A 123 0.94 0.41 -3.84
C SER A 123 1.71 -0.17 -5.02
N SER A 124 2.47 0.67 -5.72
CA SER A 124 3.32 0.26 -6.84
C SER A 124 4.40 -0.72 -6.39
N LEU A 125 5.05 -0.45 -5.25
CA LEU A 125 6.05 -1.34 -4.67
C LEU A 125 5.43 -2.68 -4.24
N LYS A 126 4.24 -2.67 -3.64
CA LYS A 126 3.49 -3.89 -3.28
C LYS A 126 3.24 -4.76 -4.52
N ILE A 127 2.75 -4.17 -5.61
CA ILE A 127 2.53 -4.88 -6.87
C ILE A 127 3.84 -5.47 -7.41
N ALA A 128 4.93 -4.71 -7.34
CA ALA A 128 6.26 -5.19 -7.76
C ALA A 128 6.78 -6.36 -6.91
N LEU A 129 6.45 -6.37 -5.60
CA LEU A 129 6.80 -7.47 -4.69
C LEU A 129 5.96 -8.74 -4.91
N GLU A 130 4.72 -8.59 -5.34
CA GLU A 130 3.81 -9.70 -5.62
C GLU A 130 4.05 -10.33 -6.98
N ASN A 131 4.54 -9.55 -7.94
CA ASN A 131 4.85 -10.01 -9.29
C ASN A 131 6.22 -10.71 -9.38
N LYS A 132 6.39 -11.52 -10.43
CA LYS A 132 7.70 -12.11 -10.74
C LYS A 132 8.70 -11.00 -11.07
N PRO A 133 9.96 -11.10 -10.59
CA PRO A 133 10.99 -10.15 -10.94
C PRO A 133 11.19 -10.06 -12.46
N PRO A 134 11.46 -8.86 -13.02
CA PRO A 134 11.63 -8.69 -14.47
C PRO A 134 12.69 -9.63 -15.07
N VAL A 135 13.73 -9.95 -14.31
CA VAL A 135 14.79 -10.90 -14.74
C VAL A 135 14.24 -12.31 -14.97
N LEU A 136 13.30 -12.76 -14.12
CA LEU A 136 12.64 -14.06 -14.29
C LEU A 136 11.66 -14.03 -15.46
N GLU A 137 10.92 -12.93 -15.60
CA GLU A 137 9.96 -12.76 -16.69
C GLU A 137 10.66 -12.74 -18.05
N ASP A 138 11.78 -12.02 -18.17
CA ASP A 138 12.60 -11.99 -19.38
C ASP A 138 13.22 -13.36 -19.71
N ALA A 139 13.64 -14.11 -18.69
CA ALA A 139 14.15 -15.46 -18.88
C ALA A 139 13.06 -16.42 -19.39
N HIS A 140 11.86 -16.37 -18.79
CA HIS A 140 10.72 -17.15 -19.26
C HIS A 140 10.32 -16.79 -20.69
N ARG A 141 10.30 -15.50 -21.04
CA ARG A 141 10.01 -15.04 -22.41
C ARG A 141 11.03 -15.57 -23.41
N LYS A 142 12.33 -15.57 -23.06
CA LYS A 142 13.38 -16.16 -23.90
C LYS A 142 13.20 -17.66 -24.09
N ILE A 143 12.89 -18.39 -23.02
CA ILE A 143 12.61 -19.82 -23.08
C ILE A 143 11.44 -20.08 -24.01
N MET A 144 10.34 -19.36 -23.85
CA MET A 144 9.15 -19.50 -24.69
C MET A 144 9.43 -19.23 -26.17
N ASN A 145 10.23 -18.20 -26.48
CA ASN A 145 10.62 -17.90 -27.85
C ASN A 145 11.46 -19.04 -28.47
N LEU A 146 12.40 -19.59 -27.69
CA LEU A 146 13.22 -20.72 -28.14
C LEU A 146 12.38 -22.01 -28.31
N GLU A 147 11.39 -22.23 -27.47
CA GLU A 147 10.44 -23.34 -27.60
C GLU A 147 9.60 -23.21 -28.87
N ILE A 148 9.13 -22.01 -29.21
CA ILE A 148 8.42 -21.74 -30.45
C ILE A 148 9.32 -21.98 -31.66
N GLU A 149 10.58 -21.50 -31.64
CA GLU A 149 11.57 -21.75 -32.69
C GLU A 149 11.84 -23.26 -32.84
N LYS A 150 12.01 -23.97 -31.72
CA LYS A 150 12.18 -25.42 -31.70
C LYS A 150 11.02 -26.16 -32.38
N GLU A 151 9.78 -25.81 -32.03
CA GLU A 151 8.60 -26.43 -32.62
C GLU A 151 8.44 -26.12 -34.13
N ALA A 152 8.81 -24.89 -34.54
CA ALA A 152 8.82 -24.50 -35.95
C ALA A 152 9.83 -25.34 -36.75
N LEU A 153 11.07 -25.46 -36.25
CA LEU A 153 12.12 -26.26 -36.92
C LEU A 153 11.80 -27.77 -36.94
N LYS A 154 11.15 -28.32 -35.92
CA LYS A 154 10.67 -29.70 -35.91
C LYS A 154 9.61 -29.95 -36.99
N LYS A 155 8.67 -29.02 -37.16
CA LYS A 155 7.67 -29.12 -38.25
C LYS A 155 8.31 -29.03 -39.62
N GLU A 156 9.33 -28.17 -39.77
CA GLU A 156 10.07 -28.03 -41.03
C GLU A 156 10.78 -29.33 -41.42
N ILE A 157 11.44 -29.99 -40.48
CA ILE A 157 12.08 -31.30 -40.68
C ILE A 157 11.03 -32.35 -41.14
N SER A 158 9.83 -32.32 -40.54
CA SER A 158 8.74 -33.26 -40.87
C SER A 158 8.21 -33.08 -42.29
N ILE A 159 8.34 -31.89 -42.88
CA ILE A 159 7.88 -31.55 -44.23
C ILE A 159 8.94 -31.83 -45.30
N ILE A 160 10.21 -31.61 -45.03
CA ILE A 160 11.32 -31.63 -46.00
C ILE A 160 11.71 -33.05 -46.42
N GLY A 161 11.34 -34.11 -45.66
CA GLY A 161 11.62 -35.54 -46.04
C GLY A 161 13.11 -35.81 -46.33
N ASN A 162 13.62 -36.91 -45.87
CA ASN A 162 15.03 -37.34 -45.83
C ASN A 162 15.86 -36.94 -47.07
N GLU A 163 17.10 -36.46 -46.80
CA GLU A 163 18.31 -36.32 -47.69
C GLU A 163 18.62 -34.94 -48.29
N ASN A 164 18.70 -33.88 -47.47
CA ASN A 164 19.29 -32.62 -47.92
C ASN A 164 20.31 -32.06 -46.89
N GLN A 165 21.35 -31.35 -47.38
CA GLN A 165 22.33 -30.62 -46.52
C GLN A 165 21.63 -29.73 -45.51
N ASN A 166 20.49 -29.15 -45.82
CA ASN A 166 19.65 -28.34 -44.94
C ASN A 166 19.19 -29.10 -43.68
N GLU A 167 18.93 -30.41 -43.77
CA GLU A 167 18.52 -31.21 -42.61
C GLU A 167 19.59 -31.30 -41.53
N LYS A 168 20.89 -31.39 -41.93
CA LYS A 168 21.98 -31.40 -40.95
C LYS A 168 22.14 -30.05 -40.22
N GLU A 169 21.96 -28.95 -40.92
CA GLU A 169 22.02 -27.61 -40.36
C GLU A 169 20.86 -27.38 -39.39
N ILE A 170 19.63 -27.74 -39.74
CA ILE A 170 18.44 -27.64 -38.86
C ILE A 170 18.62 -28.55 -37.63
N LYS A 171 19.14 -29.77 -37.76
CA LYS A 171 19.40 -30.64 -36.61
C LYS A 171 20.50 -30.08 -35.68
N ASN A 172 21.52 -29.44 -36.21
CA ASN A 172 22.53 -28.77 -35.40
C ASN A 172 21.91 -27.56 -34.65
N ARG A 173 21.10 -26.77 -35.34
CA ARG A 173 20.38 -25.64 -34.72
C ARG A 173 19.43 -26.10 -33.62
N LEU A 174 18.73 -27.20 -33.83
CA LEU A 174 17.86 -27.81 -32.81
C LEU A 174 18.63 -28.20 -31.54
N LYS A 175 19.79 -28.84 -31.71
CA LYS A 175 20.63 -29.19 -30.56
C LYS A 175 21.16 -27.98 -29.81
N GLU A 176 21.50 -26.92 -30.54
CA GLU A 176 21.94 -25.66 -29.92
C GLU A 176 20.78 -24.99 -29.12
N ILE A 177 19.57 -24.96 -29.71
CA ILE A 177 18.37 -24.43 -29.04
C ILE A 177 18.06 -25.28 -27.81
N GLU A 178 18.09 -26.60 -27.89
CA GLU A 178 17.85 -27.49 -26.75
C GLU A 178 18.86 -27.28 -25.62
N LYS A 179 20.12 -27.06 -25.94
CA LYS A 179 21.15 -26.72 -24.96
C LYS A 179 20.86 -25.37 -24.33
N ASN A 180 20.57 -24.36 -25.13
CA ASN A 180 20.26 -23.02 -24.63
C ASN A 180 19.01 -23.01 -23.72
N ILE A 181 17.98 -23.77 -24.08
CA ILE A 181 16.77 -23.96 -23.25
C ILE A 181 17.16 -24.61 -21.92
N ALA A 182 17.95 -25.69 -21.93
CA ALA A 182 18.36 -26.37 -20.71
C ALA A 182 19.19 -25.46 -19.79
N ASP A 183 20.17 -24.73 -20.34
CA ASP A 183 20.99 -23.77 -19.58
C ASP A 183 20.16 -22.62 -19.00
N LEU A 184 19.16 -22.12 -19.74
CA LEU A 184 18.25 -21.10 -19.26
C LEU A 184 17.31 -21.65 -18.17
N TYR A 185 16.79 -22.86 -18.32
CA TYR A 185 15.94 -23.50 -17.29
C TYR A 185 16.69 -23.70 -15.98
N GLU A 186 17.95 -24.15 -16.03
CA GLU A 186 18.75 -24.35 -14.82
C GLU A 186 18.95 -23.03 -14.07
N LYS A 187 19.37 -21.97 -14.79
CA LYS A 187 19.55 -20.62 -14.22
C LYS A 187 18.24 -20.04 -13.69
N THR A 188 17.15 -20.23 -14.42
CA THR A 188 15.83 -19.73 -14.04
C THR A 188 15.30 -20.43 -12.79
N LYS A 189 15.49 -21.75 -12.68
CA LYS A 189 15.07 -22.56 -11.53
C LYS A 189 15.77 -22.12 -10.24
N GLU A 190 17.05 -21.82 -10.31
CA GLU A 190 17.79 -21.33 -9.13
C GLU A 190 17.26 -19.95 -8.67
N LEU A 191 17.02 -19.05 -9.62
CA LEU A 191 16.46 -17.72 -9.31
C LEU A 191 15.02 -17.81 -8.80
N GLU A 192 14.22 -18.71 -9.36
CA GLU A 192 12.83 -18.92 -8.97
C GLU A 192 12.73 -19.46 -7.53
N LEU A 193 13.57 -20.42 -7.16
CA LEU A 193 13.66 -20.93 -5.80
C LEU A 193 14.07 -19.83 -4.80
N LYS A 194 15.06 -19.01 -5.15
CA LYS A 194 15.46 -17.88 -4.31
C LYS A 194 14.31 -16.87 -4.13
N TRP A 195 13.64 -16.51 -5.23
CA TRP A 195 12.51 -15.60 -5.20
C TRP A 195 11.34 -16.16 -4.36
N GLN A 196 11.00 -17.43 -4.51
CA GLN A 196 9.97 -18.07 -3.71
C GLN A 196 10.30 -18.04 -2.22
N ASN A 197 11.53 -18.39 -1.85
CA ASN A 197 11.98 -18.33 -0.46
C ASN A 197 11.93 -16.91 0.14
N GLU A 198 12.37 -15.89 -0.63
CA GLU A 198 12.26 -14.49 -0.18
C GLU A 198 10.80 -14.08 -0.01
N ARG A 199 9.94 -14.41 -0.97
CA ARG A 199 8.51 -14.11 -0.96
C ARG A 199 7.80 -14.74 0.24
N GLU A 200 8.10 -16.00 0.57
CA GLU A 200 7.53 -16.69 1.74
C GLU A 200 7.91 -15.97 3.04
N ILE A 201 9.17 -15.61 3.21
CA ILE A 201 9.63 -14.91 4.42
C ILE A 201 9.00 -13.52 4.52
N VAL A 202 8.87 -12.78 3.42
CA VAL A 202 8.19 -11.48 3.39
C VAL A 202 6.72 -11.63 3.75
N ALA A 203 6.03 -12.66 3.25
CA ALA A 203 4.64 -12.95 3.60
C ALA A 203 4.48 -13.28 5.09
N GLU A 204 5.39 -14.07 5.67
CA GLU A 204 5.40 -14.37 7.10
C GLU A 204 5.63 -13.10 7.94
N ILE A 205 6.59 -12.24 7.55
CA ILE A 205 6.84 -10.96 8.22
C ILE A 205 5.59 -10.07 8.21
N ARG A 206 4.88 -9.98 7.07
CA ARG A 206 3.62 -9.24 6.96
C ARG A 206 2.54 -9.80 7.89
N SER A 207 2.40 -11.12 7.95
CA SER A 207 1.45 -11.79 8.85
C SER A 207 1.72 -11.48 10.31
N ILE A 208 2.99 -11.58 10.75
CA ILE A 208 3.40 -11.29 12.12
C ILE A 208 3.18 -9.81 12.49
N LYS A 209 3.49 -8.88 11.58
CA LYS A 209 3.22 -7.44 11.79
C LYS A 209 1.72 -7.17 11.96
N LYS A 210 0.89 -7.80 11.14
CA LYS A 210 -0.57 -7.67 11.24
C LYS A 210 -1.10 -8.23 12.56
N GLU A 211 -0.58 -9.37 13.00
CA GLU A 211 -0.93 -9.99 14.28
C GLU A 211 -0.50 -9.12 15.47
N LEU A 212 0.69 -8.51 15.40
CA LEU A 212 1.17 -7.56 16.40
C LEU A 212 0.22 -6.36 16.55
N GLU A 213 -0.29 -5.82 15.45
CA GLU A 213 -1.21 -4.70 15.50
C GLU A 213 -2.57 -5.10 16.07
N VAL A 214 -3.09 -6.26 15.70
CA VAL A 214 -4.33 -6.80 16.31
C VAL A 214 -4.15 -6.97 17.82
N MET A 215 -3.00 -7.50 18.27
CA MET A 215 -2.71 -7.65 19.70
C MET A 215 -2.58 -6.30 20.43
N ARG A 216 -2.01 -5.27 19.79
CA ARG A 216 -1.96 -3.92 20.35
C ARG A 216 -3.36 -3.34 20.55
N ILE A 217 -4.22 -3.41 19.53
CA ILE A 217 -5.61 -2.96 19.59
C ILE A 217 -6.40 -3.74 20.66
N GLU A 218 -6.18 -5.05 20.76
CA GLU A 218 -6.83 -5.89 21.79
C GLU A 218 -6.39 -5.47 23.19
N ALA A 219 -5.10 -5.16 23.40
CA ALA A 219 -4.59 -4.68 24.67
C ALA A 219 -5.20 -3.32 25.06
N GLU A 220 -5.28 -2.38 24.12
CA GLU A 220 -5.90 -1.06 24.34
C GLU A 220 -7.40 -1.20 24.67
N ASN A 221 -8.11 -2.06 23.97
CA ASN A 221 -9.52 -2.34 24.23
C ASN A 221 -9.73 -3.00 25.61
N ALA A 222 -8.84 -3.89 26.04
CA ALA A 222 -8.87 -4.48 27.36
C ALA A 222 -8.63 -3.44 28.46
N GLU A 223 -7.70 -2.50 28.25
CA GLU A 223 -7.46 -1.38 29.17
C GLU A 223 -8.68 -0.47 29.27
N MET A 224 -9.32 -0.11 28.14
CA MET A 224 -10.54 0.70 28.15
C MET A 224 -11.71 0.03 28.89
N ARG A 225 -11.75 -1.31 28.93
CA ARG A 225 -12.72 -2.12 29.66
C ARG A 225 -12.31 -2.40 31.12
N ALA A 226 -11.18 -1.81 31.56
CA ALA A 226 -10.58 -2.04 32.88
C ALA A 226 -10.18 -3.53 33.15
N ASP A 227 -10.02 -4.35 32.12
CA ASP A 227 -9.47 -5.71 32.21
C ASP A 227 -7.95 -5.67 32.16
N LEU A 228 -7.36 -5.21 33.26
CA LEU A 228 -5.90 -5.04 33.40
C LEU A 228 -5.15 -6.37 33.33
N SER A 229 -5.79 -7.46 33.72
CA SER A 229 -5.17 -8.81 33.67
C SER A 229 -4.92 -9.24 32.22
N ARG A 230 -5.93 -9.11 31.39
CA ARG A 230 -5.84 -9.41 29.96
C ARG A 230 -4.88 -8.49 29.22
N ALA A 231 -4.95 -7.19 29.51
CA ALA A 231 -4.03 -6.22 28.94
C ALA A 231 -2.56 -6.53 29.28
N ALA A 232 -2.29 -6.91 30.53
CA ALA A 232 -0.94 -7.29 30.97
C ALA A 232 -0.46 -8.59 30.30
N GLU A 233 -1.31 -9.62 30.18
CA GLU A 233 -0.97 -10.87 29.47
C GLU A 233 -0.55 -10.57 28.01
N ILE A 234 -1.30 -9.73 27.31
CA ILE A 234 -1.00 -9.40 25.92
C ILE A 234 0.26 -8.55 25.82
N ARG A 235 0.39 -7.49 26.63
CA ARG A 235 1.54 -6.56 26.55
C ARG A 235 2.87 -7.19 26.95
N TYR A 236 2.87 -7.97 28.00
CA TYR A 236 4.12 -8.53 28.57
C TYR A 236 4.39 -9.96 28.15
N GLY A 237 3.37 -10.68 27.63
CA GLY A 237 3.50 -12.04 27.12
C GLY A 237 3.56 -12.11 25.60
N LYS A 238 2.41 -11.91 24.94
CA LYS A 238 2.26 -12.17 23.50
C LYS A 238 3.02 -11.21 22.59
N ILE A 239 2.95 -9.92 22.87
CA ILE A 239 3.64 -8.91 22.06
C ILE A 239 5.17 -9.07 22.03
N PRO A 240 5.87 -9.28 23.18
CA PRO A 240 7.31 -9.54 23.16
C PRO A 240 7.69 -10.83 22.43
N GLU A 241 6.88 -11.88 22.51
CA GLU A 241 7.09 -13.13 21.79
C GLU A 241 7.03 -12.93 20.28
N LEU A 242 5.97 -12.28 19.78
CA LEU A 242 5.82 -11.94 18.36
C LEU A 242 6.95 -11.05 17.86
N LYS A 243 7.42 -10.07 18.68
CA LYS A 243 8.58 -9.24 18.34
C LYS A 243 9.86 -10.05 18.16
N LYS A 244 10.13 -11.03 19.02
CA LYS A 244 11.30 -11.91 18.87
C LYS A 244 11.22 -12.74 17.59
N ILE A 245 10.03 -13.28 17.27
CA ILE A 245 9.81 -14.02 16.02
C ILE A 245 10.05 -13.10 14.82
N LEU A 246 9.54 -11.88 14.85
CA LEU A 246 9.74 -10.87 13.82
C LEU A 246 11.22 -10.57 13.59
N GLU A 247 11.99 -10.33 14.66
CA GLU A 247 13.44 -10.09 14.56
C GLU A 247 14.19 -11.25 13.93
N THR A 248 13.85 -12.50 14.32
CA THR A 248 14.50 -13.68 13.74
C THR A 248 14.21 -13.81 12.23
N LYS A 249 12.97 -13.52 11.80
CA LYS A 249 12.59 -13.54 10.38
C LYS A 249 13.28 -12.42 9.60
N LEU A 250 13.36 -11.21 10.15
CA LEU A 250 14.10 -10.09 9.54
C LEU A 250 15.59 -10.39 9.38
N LEU A 251 16.21 -11.02 10.38
CA LEU A 251 17.62 -11.45 10.28
C LEU A 251 17.82 -12.52 9.20
N ARG A 252 16.85 -13.46 9.09
CA ARG A 252 16.88 -14.49 8.04
C ARG A 252 16.79 -13.86 6.64
N LEU A 253 15.87 -12.92 6.46
CA LEU A 253 15.71 -12.19 5.20
C LEU A 253 16.99 -11.43 4.82
N LYS A 254 17.56 -10.66 5.77
CA LYS A 254 18.84 -9.96 5.56
C LYS A 254 19.98 -10.88 5.16
N LYS A 255 20.04 -12.10 5.70
CA LYS A 255 21.06 -13.09 5.31
C LYS A 255 20.87 -13.57 3.88
N LEU A 256 19.66 -13.81 3.44
CA LEU A 256 19.35 -14.23 2.07
C LEU A 256 19.67 -13.12 1.05
N GLN A 257 19.37 -11.87 1.37
CA GLN A 257 19.58 -10.71 0.51
C GLN A 257 21.04 -10.24 0.42
N LYS A 258 21.95 -10.74 1.28
CA LYS A 258 23.37 -10.34 1.28
C LYS A 258 24.09 -10.59 -0.06
N PHE A 259 23.67 -11.58 -0.84
CA PHE A 259 24.35 -11.95 -2.08
C PHE A 259 23.73 -11.34 -3.35
N ARG A 260 22.43 -11.08 -3.39
CA ARG A 260 21.73 -10.37 -4.47
C ARG A 260 20.29 -10.12 -4.03
N ARG A 261 19.92 -8.86 -3.89
CA ARG A 261 18.50 -8.49 -3.64
C ARG A 261 17.70 -8.80 -4.90
N ILE A 262 16.71 -9.68 -4.81
CA ILE A 262 15.75 -9.96 -5.88
C ILE A 262 14.49 -9.12 -5.65
N LEU A 263 14.07 -8.97 -4.40
CA LEU A 263 12.94 -8.13 -4.00
C LEU A 263 13.44 -6.86 -3.29
N LYS A 264 12.88 -5.70 -3.68
CA LYS A 264 13.07 -4.42 -2.97
C LYS A 264 11.88 -4.22 -2.04
N GLU A 265 12.12 -4.08 -0.74
CA GLU A 265 11.08 -3.83 0.27
C GLU A 265 10.92 -2.35 0.60
N GLU A 266 11.85 -1.52 0.15
CA GLU A 266 11.93 -0.09 0.45
C GLU A 266 11.76 0.74 -0.82
#